data_59210144e2a9b450c72d30dcc57263d2
#
_entry.id   59210144e2a9b450c72d30dcc57263d2
#
_cell.length_a   1.000
_cell.length_b   1.000
_cell.length_c   1.000
_cell.angle_alpha   90.00
_cell.angle_beta   90.00
_cell.angle_gamma   90.00
#
_symmetry.space_group_name_H-M   'P 1'
#
loop_
_entity.id
_entity.type
_entity.pdbx_description
1 polymer ?
#
loop_
_entity_poly.entity_id
_entity_poly.type
_entity_poly.pdbx_seq_one_letter_code
_entity_poly.pdbx_strand_id
1 'polypeptide(L)' 'GAAALAARRRIAEALHSVPPLEAAVLVRVCLEGDALMAAEGRLGLPRREGRARLRAGLVALARHYRLA' A
#
# COMPACT_ATOMS: atom_id res chain seq x y z
N GLY A 1 -18.97 8.37 -9.04
CA GLY A 1 -18.95 9.33 -10.14
C GLY A 1 -17.59 9.40 -10.83
N ALA A 2 -17.48 10.26 -11.82
CA ALA A 2 -16.26 10.42 -12.62
C ALA A 2 -15.05 10.82 -11.77
N ALA A 3 -15.24 11.69 -10.78
CA ALA A 3 -14.14 12.12 -9.90
C ALA A 3 -13.62 10.96 -9.04
N ALA A 4 -14.51 10.13 -8.51
CA ALA A 4 -14.13 8.96 -7.72
C ALA A 4 -13.39 7.94 -8.58
N LEU A 5 -13.83 7.72 -9.82
CA LEU A 5 -13.17 6.82 -10.74
C LEU A 5 -11.78 7.31 -11.11
N ALA A 6 -11.63 8.62 -11.37
CA ALA A 6 -10.33 9.22 -11.67
C ALA A 6 -9.36 9.10 -10.48
N ALA A 7 -9.87 9.29 -9.25
CA ALA A 7 -9.06 9.12 -8.04
C ALA A 7 -8.58 7.68 -7.88
N ARG A 8 -9.45 6.69 -8.12
CA ARG A 8 -9.09 5.27 -8.07
C ARG A 8 -8.02 4.93 -9.10
N ARG A 9 -8.11 5.48 -10.30
CA ARG A 9 -7.10 5.26 -11.34
C ARG A 9 -5.75 5.82 -10.93
N ARG A 10 -5.72 7.01 -10.34
CA ARG A 10 -4.48 7.62 -9.85
C ARG A 10 -3.83 6.79 -8.76
N ILE A 11 -4.63 6.26 -7.83
CA ILE A 11 -4.13 5.37 -6.78
C ILE A 11 -3.56 4.08 -7.40
N ALA A 12 -4.28 3.47 -8.33
CA ALA A 12 -3.83 2.26 -8.99
C ALA A 12 -2.51 2.47 -9.74
N GLU A 13 -2.37 3.59 -10.45
CA GLU A 13 -1.13 3.95 -11.14
C GLU A 13 0.02 4.14 -10.17
N ALA A 14 -0.23 4.84 -9.06
CA ALA A 14 0.78 5.05 -8.03
C ALA A 14 1.24 3.72 -7.43
N LEU A 15 0.32 2.78 -7.19
CA LEU A 15 0.64 1.46 -6.65
C LEU A 15 1.50 0.62 -7.60
N HIS A 16 1.44 0.86 -8.91
CA HIS A 16 2.32 0.19 -9.87
C HIS A 16 3.79 0.58 -9.69
N SER A 17 4.08 1.71 -9.07
CA SER A 17 5.44 2.13 -8.76
C SER A 17 5.99 1.49 -7.48
N VAL A 18 5.15 0.76 -6.76
CA VAL A 18 5.49 0.12 -5.49
C VAL A 18 5.72 -1.37 -5.74
N PRO A 19 6.76 -2.00 -5.16
CA PRO A 19 6.95 -3.44 -5.29
C PRO A 19 5.70 -4.22 -4.84
N PRO A 20 5.41 -5.38 -5.45
CA PRO A 20 4.13 -6.07 -5.25
C PRO A 20 3.74 -6.38 -3.81
N LEU A 21 4.68 -6.84 -2.99
CA LEU A 21 4.37 -7.20 -1.61
C LEU A 21 4.08 -5.96 -0.77
N GLU A 22 4.85 -4.92 -0.94
CA GLU A 22 4.65 -3.63 -0.26
C GLU A 22 3.34 -2.99 -0.71
N ALA A 23 3.00 -3.10 -2.00
CA ALA A 23 1.73 -2.63 -2.53
C ALA A 23 0.55 -3.39 -1.90
N ALA A 24 0.67 -4.71 -1.72
CA ALA A 24 -0.36 -5.52 -1.08
C ALA A 24 -0.58 -5.09 0.38
N VAL A 25 0.48 -4.80 1.11
CA VAL A 25 0.37 -4.30 2.49
C VAL A 25 -0.33 -2.94 2.52
N LEU A 26 0.03 -2.03 1.61
CA LEU A 26 -0.62 -0.72 1.50
C LEU A 26 -2.11 -0.85 1.24
N VAL A 27 -2.50 -1.73 0.32
CA VAL A 27 -3.92 -1.95 0.01
C VAL A 27 -4.66 -2.44 1.24
N ARG A 28 -4.14 -3.45 1.93
CA ARG A 28 -4.79 -4.02 3.11
C ARG A 28 -4.94 -3.01 4.24
N VAL A 29 -3.89 -2.29 4.56
CA VAL A 29 -3.90 -1.37 5.70
C VAL A 29 -4.58 -0.06 5.36
N CYS A 30 -4.21 0.55 4.24
CA CYS A 30 -4.66 1.91 3.92
C CYS A 30 -6.00 1.97 3.21
N LEU A 31 -6.31 1.01 2.34
CA LEU A 31 -7.55 1.01 1.57
C LEU A 31 -8.64 0.12 2.16
N GLU A 32 -8.27 -1.07 2.64
CA GLU A 32 -9.23 -2.01 3.23
C GLU A 32 -9.42 -1.79 4.74
N GLY A 33 -8.56 -1.02 5.36
CA GLY A 33 -8.68 -0.70 6.79
C GLY A 33 -8.24 -1.82 7.71
N ASP A 34 -7.49 -2.81 7.24
CA ASP A 34 -6.99 -3.89 8.07
C ASP A 34 -6.02 -3.36 9.13
N ALA A 35 -6.11 -3.89 10.34
CA ALA A 35 -5.04 -3.73 11.32
C ALA A 35 -3.77 -4.43 10.78
N LEU A 36 -2.61 -3.95 11.17
CA LEU A 36 -1.35 -4.44 10.64
C LEU A 36 -1.16 -5.95 10.87
N MET A 37 -1.54 -6.46 12.05
CA MET A 37 -1.48 -7.90 12.33
C MET A 37 -2.40 -8.71 11.42
N ALA A 38 -3.60 -8.18 11.13
CA ALA A 38 -4.53 -8.84 10.22
C ALA A 38 -3.97 -8.88 8.80
N ALA A 39 -3.36 -7.80 8.35
CA ALA A 39 -2.71 -7.75 7.04
C ALA A 39 -1.57 -8.76 6.94
N GLU A 40 -0.74 -8.86 7.98
CA GLU A 40 0.33 -9.86 8.04
C GLU A 40 -0.22 -11.27 7.89
N GLY A 41 -1.27 -11.60 8.64
CA GLY A 41 -1.90 -12.92 8.56
C GLY A 41 -2.45 -13.23 7.18
N ARG A 42 -3.16 -12.28 6.56
CA ARG A 42 -3.73 -12.46 5.22
C ARG A 42 -2.69 -12.64 4.13
N LEU A 43 -1.53 -11.99 4.28
CA LEU A 43 -0.46 -12.02 3.29
C LEU A 43 0.61 -13.06 3.59
N GLY A 44 0.43 -13.83 4.66
CA GLY A 44 1.41 -14.85 5.06
C GLY A 44 2.74 -14.27 5.52
N LEU A 45 2.74 -13.06 6.05
CA LEU A 45 3.95 -12.41 6.55
C LEU A 45 4.19 -12.76 8.02
N PRO A 46 5.45 -12.92 8.43
CA PRO A 46 5.78 -13.03 9.84
C PRO A 46 5.35 -11.79 10.62
N ARG A 47 5.11 -11.94 11.92
CA ARG A 47 4.80 -10.79 12.79
C ARG A 47 5.92 -9.76 12.71
N ARG A 48 5.54 -8.49 12.71
CA ARG A 48 6.43 -7.32 12.59
C ARG A 48 6.97 -7.06 11.18
N GLU A 49 6.91 -8.03 10.29
CA GLU A 49 7.31 -7.85 8.90
C GLU A 49 6.40 -6.86 8.18
N GLY A 50 5.12 -6.86 8.52
CA GLY A 50 4.14 -5.95 7.93
C GLY A 50 4.50 -4.48 8.12
N ARG A 51 5.02 -4.10 9.29
CA ARG A 51 5.42 -2.73 9.57
C ARG A 51 6.55 -2.27 8.64
N ALA A 52 7.56 -3.13 8.46
CA ALA A 52 8.67 -2.82 7.56
C ALA A 52 8.21 -2.69 6.11
N ARG A 53 7.31 -3.57 5.69
CA ARG A 53 6.75 -3.54 4.33
C ARG A 53 5.87 -2.31 4.12
N LEU A 54 5.07 -1.95 5.11
CA LEU A 54 4.25 -0.75 5.05
C LEU A 54 5.13 0.50 4.89
N ARG A 55 6.16 0.61 5.71
CA ARG A 55 7.09 1.72 5.64
C ARG A 55 7.77 1.81 4.26
N ALA A 56 8.28 0.69 3.76
CA ALA A 56 8.91 0.64 2.43
C ALA A 56 7.92 1.04 1.32
N GLY A 57 6.68 0.59 1.41
CA GLY A 57 5.64 0.96 0.47
C GLY A 57 5.33 2.45 0.49
N LEU A 58 5.23 3.04 1.69
CA LEU A 58 4.99 4.48 1.83
C LEU A 58 6.14 5.31 1.27
N VAL A 59 7.38 4.86 1.48
CA VAL A 59 8.56 5.53 0.89
C VAL A 59 8.51 5.47 -0.62
N ALA A 60 8.15 4.32 -1.20
CA ALA A 60 8.04 4.18 -2.64
C ALA A 60 6.95 5.09 -3.22
N LEU A 61 5.81 5.20 -2.53
CA LEU A 61 4.75 6.13 -2.93
C LEU A 61 5.22 7.57 -2.86
N ALA A 62 5.92 7.95 -1.80
CA ALA A 62 6.44 9.31 -1.64
C ALA A 62 7.38 9.67 -2.79
N ARG A 63 8.22 8.73 -3.21
CA ARG A 63 9.11 8.92 -4.37
C ARG A 63 8.33 9.07 -5.67
N HIS A 64 7.27 8.27 -5.85
CA HIS A 64 6.40 8.38 -7.03
C HIS A 64 5.81 9.79 -7.13
N TYR A 65 5.36 10.35 -6.03
CA TYR A 65 4.81 11.70 -5.97
C TYR A 65 5.87 12.79 -5.78
N ARG A 66 7.14 12.42 -5.73
CA ARG A 66 8.28 13.34 -5.54
C ARG A 66 8.20 14.12 -4.23
N LEU A 67 7.74 13.47 -3.17
CA LEU A 67 7.63 14.06 -1.84
C LEU A 67 8.87 13.78 -0.98
N ALA A 68 9.75 12.91 -1.42
CA ALA A 68 10.95 12.52 -0.69
C ALA A 68 12.19 12.57 -1.59
#